data_d33c975334264a07c0d1df340ed5597f
#
_entry.id   d33c975334264a07c0d1df340ed5597f
#
_cell.length_a   1.000
_cell.length_b   1.000
_cell.length_c   1.000
_cell.angle_alpha   90.00
_cell.angle_beta   90.00
_cell.angle_gamma   90.00
#
_symmetry.space_group_name_H-M   'P 1'
#
loop_
_entity.id
_entity.type
_entity.pdbx_description
1 polymer ?
#
loop_
_entity_poly.entity_id
_entity_poly.type
_entity_poly.pdbx_seq_one_letter_code
_entity_poly.pdbx_strand_id
1 'polypeptide(L)'
;MRVVALFACLALATTAQGARQQLPTLSPAQAISQAAAASPKPVRALFQFKVQNAAKSRDGFYLDSESNFRSPTNLGVTIRASAMPGLTKKYGSDLKAAFVGKTVKLIGQVRQASVGGKGRSAKATQVEVTHAGQILSVS
;
A
#
# COMPACT_ATOMS: atom_id res chain seq x y z
N MET A 1 -35.33 59.83 8.23
CA MET A 1 -34.60 58.91 7.32
C MET A 1 -34.03 57.80 8.16
N ARG A 2 -34.59 56.62 8.04
CA ARG A 2 -34.11 55.43 8.72
C ARG A 2 -33.35 54.58 7.71
N VAL A 3 -32.07 54.47 7.94
CA VAL A 3 -31.22 53.55 7.17
C VAL A 3 -31.39 52.15 7.77
N VAL A 4 -32.04 51.27 7.05
CA VAL A 4 -32.13 49.86 7.42
C VAL A 4 -30.87 49.21 6.89
N ALA A 5 -29.94 48.91 7.78
CA ALA A 5 -28.78 48.08 7.44
C ALA A 5 -29.26 46.62 7.33
N LEU A 6 -29.35 46.12 6.12
CA LEU A 6 -29.56 44.71 5.86
C LEU A 6 -28.24 43.99 6.13
N PHE A 7 -28.14 43.36 7.30
CA PHE A 7 -27.11 42.37 7.55
C PHE A 7 -27.46 41.11 6.76
N ALA A 8 -26.83 40.94 5.61
CA ALA A 8 -26.83 39.66 4.95
C ALA A 8 -25.92 38.72 5.74
N CYS A 9 -26.51 37.88 6.57
CA CYS A 9 -25.84 36.72 7.12
C CYS A 9 -25.47 35.81 5.93
N LEU A 10 -24.24 35.89 5.51
CA LEU A 10 -23.66 34.90 4.63
C LEU A 10 -23.45 33.64 5.48
N ALA A 11 -24.45 32.77 5.50
CA ALA A 11 -24.26 31.42 6.02
C ALA A 11 -23.24 30.75 5.11
N LEU A 12 -22.01 30.72 5.57
CA LEU A 12 -21.03 29.78 5.05
C LEU A 12 -21.58 28.40 5.35
N ALA A 13 -22.28 27.83 4.39
CA ALA A 13 -22.52 26.41 4.37
C ALA A 13 -21.15 25.73 4.18
N THR A 14 -20.48 25.47 5.28
CA THR A 14 -19.46 24.45 5.32
C THR A 14 -20.17 23.17 4.97
N THR A 15 -20.16 22.85 3.69
CA THR A 15 -20.44 21.48 3.26
C THR A 15 -19.32 20.67 3.89
N ALA A 16 -19.59 20.11 5.07
CA ALA A 16 -18.84 18.99 5.55
C ALA A 16 -19.07 17.89 4.50
N GLN A 17 -18.28 17.90 3.45
CA GLN A 17 -18.08 16.71 2.67
C GLN A 17 -17.58 15.71 3.68
N GLY A 18 -18.45 14.79 4.07
CA GLY A 18 -18.09 13.66 4.88
C GLY A 18 -16.86 13.10 4.24
N ALA A 19 -15.73 13.28 4.91
CA ALA A 19 -14.45 13.01 4.35
C ALA A 19 -14.34 11.51 4.13
N ARG A 20 -14.73 11.07 2.95
CA ARG A 20 -14.09 9.93 2.34
C ARG A 20 -12.67 10.42 2.06
N GLN A 21 -11.82 10.35 3.08
CA GLN A 21 -10.41 10.58 2.89
C GLN A 21 -9.96 9.57 1.86
N GLN A 22 -9.80 10.04 0.63
CA GLN A 22 -9.16 9.23 -0.38
C GLN A 22 -7.75 8.96 0.12
N LEU A 23 -7.45 7.68 0.31
CA LEU A 23 -6.12 7.28 0.66
C LEU A 23 -5.15 7.73 -0.43
N PRO A 24 -3.99 8.29 -0.07
CA PRO A 24 -2.99 8.66 -1.06
C PRO A 24 -2.48 7.42 -1.78
N THR A 25 -2.16 7.58 -3.07
CA THR A 25 -1.44 6.55 -3.83
C THR A 25 0.06 6.83 -3.71
N LEU A 26 0.79 5.91 -3.16
CA LEU A 26 2.22 6.03 -2.90
C LEU A 26 3.04 5.17 -3.87
N SER A 27 4.14 5.74 -4.35
CA SER A 27 5.23 5.00 -4.98
C SER A 27 6.05 4.25 -3.92
N PRO A 28 6.90 3.29 -4.31
CA PRO A 28 7.80 2.63 -3.35
C PRO A 28 8.64 3.60 -2.54
N ALA A 29 9.22 4.61 -3.16
CA ALA A 29 10.04 5.63 -2.47
C ALA A 29 9.23 6.41 -1.43
N GLN A 30 8.01 6.83 -1.79
CA GLN A 30 7.12 7.52 -0.87
C GLN A 30 6.66 6.62 0.28
N ALA A 31 6.34 5.37 -0.01
CA ALA A 31 5.93 4.39 0.99
C ALA A 31 7.04 4.13 2.01
N ILE A 32 8.27 3.97 1.55
CA ILE A 32 9.44 3.76 2.41
C ILE A 32 9.69 4.98 3.30
N SER A 33 9.64 6.17 2.73
CA SER A 33 9.82 7.42 3.47
C SER A 33 8.76 7.62 4.55
N GLN A 34 7.49 7.39 4.21
CA GLN A 34 6.39 7.54 5.16
C GLN A 34 6.40 6.46 6.24
N ALA A 35 6.73 5.22 5.89
CA ALA A 35 6.85 4.15 6.86
C ALA A 35 7.98 4.43 7.87
N ALA A 36 9.10 4.95 7.40
CA ALA A 36 10.21 5.34 8.26
C ALA A 36 9.83 6.47 9.21
N ALA A 37 9.15 7.49 8.71
CA ALA A 37 8.72 8.63 9.51
C ALA A 37 7.68 8.26 10.57
N ALA A 38 6.81 7.30 10.27
CA ALA A 38 5.74 6.85 11.18
C ALA A 38 6.17 5.70 12.10
N SER A 39 7.31 5.05 11.83
CA SER A 39 7.77 3.87 12.58
C SER A 39 7.72 4.10 14.09
N PRO A 40 7.23 3.13 14.87
CA PRO A 40 6.81 1.76 14.49
C PRO A 40 5.35 1.64 14.01
N LYS A 41 4.65 2.76 13.83
CA LYS A 41 3.25 2.76 13.40
C LYS A 41 3.12 2.47 11.92
N PRO A 42 2.13 1.66 11.48
CA PRO A 42 1.84 1.47 10.07
C PRO A 42 1.17 2.71 9.45
N VAL A 43 1.33 2.86 8.15
CA VAL A 43 0.66 3.89 7.35
C VAL A 43 -0.26 3.22 6.34
N ARG A 44 -1.55 3.56 6.40
CA ARG A 44 -2.52 3.05 5.45
C ARG A 44 -2.55 3.90 4.19
N ALA A 45 -2.42 3.27 3.03
CA ALA A 45 -2.40 3.94 1.74
C ALA A 45 -2.74 2.98 0.60
N LEU A 46 -2.84 3.54 -0.59
CA LEU A 46 -2.77 2.81 -1.85
C LEU A 46 -1.30 2.77 -2.29
N PHE A 47 -0.88 1.65 -2.85
CA PHE A 47 0.48 1.47 -3.34
C PHE A 47 0.43 1.07 -4.80
N GLN A 48 1.26 1.69 -5.62
CA GLN A 48 1.35 1.39 -7.03
C GLN A 48 2.81 1.28 -7.45
N PHE A 49 3.17 0.15 -8.02
CA PHE A 49 4.54 -0.09 -8.49
C PHE A 49 4.58 -1.21 -9.52
N LYS A 50 5.66 -1.21 -10.30
CA LYS A 50 5.98 -2.31 -11.20
C LYS A 50 6.63 -3.43 -10.41
N VAL A 51 6.12 -4.65 -10.53
CA VAL A 51 6.67 -5.82 -9.87
C VAL A 51 7.91 -6.29 -10.62
N GLN A 52 9.05 -6.24 -9.96
CA GLN A 52 10.34 -6.68 -10.52
C GLN A 52 10.65 -8.12 -10.17
N ASN A 53 10.17 -8.58 -9.03
CA ASN A 53 10.38 -9.94 -8.57
C ASN A 53 9.14 -10.45 -7.82
N ALA A 54 8.91 -11.75 -7.90
CA ALA A 54 7.86 -12.43 -7.18
C ALA A 54 8.29 -13.85 -6.88
N ALA A 55 7.96 -14.36 -5.71
CA ALA A 55 8.32 -15.70 -5.31
C ALA A 55 7.31 -16.31 -4.34
N LYS A 56 7.16 -17.61 -4.40
CA LYS A 56 6.46 -18.38 -3.37
C LYS A 56 7.25 -18.33 -2.07
N SER A 57 6.51 -18.20 -0.97
CA SER A 57 7.06 -18.34 0.36
C SER A 57 6.36 -19.49 1.09
N ARG A 58 6.91 -19.83 2.25
CA ARG A 58 6.31 -20.83 3.14
C ARG A 58 4.85 -20.48 3.51
N ASP A 59 4.57 -19.20 3.69
CA ASP A 59 3.30 -18.71 4.22
C ASP A 59 2.44 -17.99 3.18
N GLY A 60 2.82 -18.03 1.90
CA GLY A 60 2.09 -17.35 0.85
C GLY A 60 2.95 -16.99 -0.35
N PHE A 61 3.03 -15.70 -0.65
CA PHE A 61 3.70 -15.19 -1.84
C PHE A 61 4.29 -13.80 -1.58
N TYR A 62 5.40 -13.47 -2.24
CA TYR A 62 6.03 -12.16 -2.16
C TYR A 62 6.01 -11.44 -3.49
N LEU A 63 5.82 -10.11 -3.43
CA LEU A 63 6.06 -9.20 -4.54
C LEU A 63 7.12 -8.19 -4.10
N ASP A 64 8.05 -7.87 -4.98
CA ASP A 64 9.08 -6.87 -4.74
C ASP A 64 9.08 -5.82 -5.83
N SER A 65 9.25 -4.56 -5.43
CA SER A 65 9.40 -3.43 -6.36
C SER A 65 10.76 -3.38 -7.04
N GLU A 66 11.73 -4.10 -6.50
CA GLU A 66 13.08 -4.22 -7.06
C GLU A 66 13.50 -5.67 -7.20
N SER A 67 14.44 -5.93 -8.10
CA SER A 67 15.00 -7.27 -8.30
C SER A 67 15.78 -7.77 -7.10
N ASN A 68 16.40 -6.86 -6.34
CA ASN A 68 17.06 -7.17 -5.09
C ASN A 68 16.15 -6.85 -3.90
N PHE A 69 15.54 -7.87 -3.34
CA PHE A 69 14.62 -7.72 -2.19
C PHE A 69 15.30 -7.17 -0.92
N ARG A 70 16.62 -7.21 -0.85
CA ARG A 70 17.41 -6.67 0.26
C ARG A 70 17.75 -5.19 0.10
N SER A 71 17.45 -4.61 -1.05
CA SER A 71 17.68 -3.19 -1.29
C SER A 71 16.89 -2.34 -0.29
N PRO A 72 17.50 -1.29 0.28
CA PRO A 72 16.79 -0.37 1.18
C PRO A 72 15.70 0.43 0.47
N THR A 73 15.69 0.46 -0.85
CA THR A 73 14.69 1.12 -1.68
C THR A 73 13.62 0.14 -2.21
N ASN A 74 13.67 -1.12 -1.80
CA ASN A 74 12.65 -2.12 -2.14
C ASN A 74 11.42 -1.98 -1.26
N LEU A 75 10.23 -1.96 -1.88
CA LEU A 75 8.96 -2.16 -1.22
C LEU A 75 8.55 -3.62 -1.39
N GLY A 76 8.52 -4.36 -0.29
CA GLY A 76 8.05 -5.74 -0.27
C GLY A 76 6.57 -5.84 0.04
N VAL A 77 5.87 -6.70 -0.67
CA VAL A 77 4.49 -7.06 -0.38
C VAL A 77 4.43 -8.52 0.02
N THR A 78 3.97 -8.78 1.23
CA THR A 78 3.76 -10.13 1.74
C THR A 78 2.30 -10.51 1.55
N ILE A 79 2.04 -11.47 0.67
CA ILE A 79 0.71 -12.01 0.43
C ILE A 79 0.55 -13.25 1.30
N ARG A 80 -0.36 -13.18 2.25
CA ARG A 80 -0.64 -14.29 3.17
C ARG A 80 -1.40 -15.42 2.48
N ALA A 81 -1.28 -16.61 3.03
CA ALA A 81 -1.97 -17.80 2.52
C ALA A 81 -3.49 -17.59 2.40
N SER A 82 -4.09 -16.80 3.28
CA SER A 82 -5.52 -16.48 3.25
C SER A 82 -5.97 -15.75 1.99
N ALA A 83 -5.07 -15.00 1.34
CA ALA A 83 -5.37 -14.29 0.08
C ALA A 83 -5.15 -15.16 -1.16
N MET A 84 -4.41 -16.24 -1.06
CA MET A 84 -3.98 -17.05 -2.20
C MET A 84 -5.14 -17.65 -3.00
N PRO A 85 -6.19 -18.25 -2.40
CA PRO A 85 -7.29 -18.82 -3.17
C PRO A 85 -7.99 -17.81 -4.07
N GLY A 86 -8.27 -16.62 -3.55
CA GLY A 86 -8.89 -15.54 -4.32
C GLY A 86 -8.02 -15.01 -5.44
N LEU A 87 -6.71 -14.91 -5.21
CA LEU A 87 -5.76 -14.45 -6.22
C LEU A 87 -5.56 -15.49 -7.33
N THR A 88 -5.45 -16.75 -6.98
CA THR A 88 -5.32 -17.82 -7.99
C THR A 88 -6.57 -17.98 -8.84
N LYS A 89 -7.74 -17.77 -8.26
CA LYS A 89 -9.01 -17.76 -8.98
C LYS A 89 -9.08 -16.61 -9.99
N LYS A 90 -8.57 -15.43 -9.64
CA LYS A 90 -8.65 -14.24 -10.48
C LYS A 90 -7.52 -14.16 -11.51
N TYR A 91 -6.30 -14.53 -11.14
CA TYR A 91 -5.10 -14.33 -11.96
C TYR A 91 -4.45 -15.63 -12.45
N GLY A 92 -4.95 -16.78 -12.06
CA GLY A 92 -4.42 -18.08 -12.42
C GLY A 92 -3.46 -18.68 -11.38
N SER A 93 -3.04 -19.90 -11.59
CA SER A 93 -2.19 -20.64 -10.66
C SER A 93 -0.73 -20.18 -10.66
N ASP A 94 -0.26 -19.59 -11.77
CA ASP A 94 1.09 -19.03 -11.89
C ASP A 94 1.07 -17.53 -11.60
N LEU A 95 1.07 -17.19 -10.32
CA LEU A 95 1.06 -15.80 -9.90
C LEU A 95 2.35 -15.07 -10.24
N LYS A 96 3.47 -15.75 -10.31
CA LYS A 96 4.73 -15.13 -10.73
C LYS A 96 4.62 -14.60 -12.16
N ALA A 97 4.12 -15.39 -13.09
CA ALA A 97 3.90 -14.96 -14.46
C ALA A 97 2.83 -13.86 -14.56
N ALA A 98 1.83 -13.91 -13.71
CA ALA A 98 0.75 -12.92 -13.69
C ALA A 98 1.19 -11.54 -13.19
N PHE A 99 2.15 -11.47 -12.25
CA PHE A 99 2.56 -10.23 -11.60
C PHE A 99 3.88 -9.64 -12.09
N VAL A 100 4.89 -10.45 -12.35
CA VAL A 100 6.22 -9.96 -12.74
C VAL A 100 6.15 -9.17 -14.05
N GLY A 101 6.73 -7.96 -14.04
CA GLY A 101 6.70 -7.04 -15.16
C GLY A 101 5.40 -6.24 -15.28
N LYS A 102 4.44 -6.47 -14.42
CA LYS A 102 3.15 -5.76 -14.38
C LYS A 102 3.16 -4.67 -13.32
N THR A 103 2.34 -3.64 -13.54
CA THR A 103 2.08 -2.63 -12.53
C THR A 103 0.91 -3.09 -11.66
N VAL A 104 1.17 -3.22 -10.37
CA VAL A 104 0.17 -3.59 -9.38
C VAL A 104 -0.26 -2.35 -8.60
N LYS A 105 -1.56 -2.25 -8.36
CA LYS A 105 -2.14 -1.28 -7.43
C LYS A 105 -2.84 -2.05 -6.32
N LEU A 106 -2.49 -1.73 -5.09
CA LEU A 106 -3.06 -2.42 -3.93
C LEU A 106 -3.32 -1.45 -2.78
N ILE A 107 -4.19 -1.85 -1.89
CA ILE A 107 -4.48 -1.14 -0.64
C ILE A 107 -3.96 -1.94 0.54
N GLY A 108 -3.35 -1.26 1.50
CA GLY A 108 -2.86 -1.91 2.70
C GLY A 108 -2.18 -0.95 3.65
N GLN A 109 -1.48 -1.53 4.59
CA GLN A 109 -0.69 -0.80 5.57
C GLN A 109 0.78 -1.10 5.33
N VAL A 110 1.57 -0.05 5.16
CA VAL A 110 3.02 -0.14 5.06
C VAL A 110 3.65 0.12 6.41
N ARG A 111 4.66 -0.65 6.76
CA ARG A 111 5.45 -0.47 7.98
C ARG A 111 6.89 -0.86 7.76
N GLN A 112 7.78 -0.31 8.58
CA GLN A 112 9.12 -0.85 8.73
C GLN A 112 9.07 -2.07 9.63
N ALA A 113 9.69 -3.16 9.16
CA ALA A 113 9.87 -4.38 9.92
C ALA A 113 11.36 -4.67 10.05
N SER A 114 11.78 -5.17 11.19
CA SER A 114 13.13 -5.72 11.35
C SER A 114 13.17 -7.11 10.73
N VAL A 115 14.00 -7.28 9.72
CA VAL A 115 14.26 -8.57 9.08
C VAL A 115 15.71 -8.96 9.33
N GLY A 116 15.92 -10.15 9.83
CA GLY A 116 17.27 -10.65 10.02
C GLY A 116 17.36 -11.75 11.07
N GLY A 117 18.27 -12.69 10.85
CA GLY A 117 18.69 -13.66 11.82
C GLY A 117 19.67 -13.05 12.82
N LYS A 118 20.12 -13.86 13.78
CA LYS A 118 21.04 -13.48 14.87
C LYS A 118 22.15 -12.52 14.42
N GLY A 119 22.17 -11.30 14.96
CA GLY A 119 23.24 -10.34 14.79
C GLY A 119 23.13 -9.41 13.58
N ARG A 120 22.05 -9.48 12.78
CA ARG A 120 21.82 -8.59 11.65
C ARG A 120 20.39 -8.08 11.64
N SER A 121 20.18 -6.89 12.13
CA SER A 121 18.92 -6.20 11.96
C SER A 121 18.97 -5.33 10.70
N ALA A 122 18.39 -5.80 9.62
CA ALA A 122 18.07 -4.96 8.48
C ALA A 122 16.62 -4.49 8.62
N LYS A 123 16.36 -3.23 8.30
CA LYS A 123 15.00 -2.71 8.23
C LYS A 123 14.47 -2.92 6.82
N ALA A 124 13.31 -3.54 6.72
CA ALA A 124 12.59 -3.70 5.46
C ALA A 124 11.25 -2.96 5.53
N THR A 125 10.84 -2.37 4.42
CA THR A 125 9.53 -1.74 4.29
C THR A 125 8.59 -2.73 3.64
N GLN A 126 7.51 -3.06 4.31
CA GLN A 126 6.60 -4.13 3.90
C GLN A 126 5.14 -3.71 3.99
N VAL A 127 4.35 -4.21 3.04
CA VAL A 127 2.89 -4.16 3.03
C VAL A 127 2.36 -5.59 3.14
N GLU A 128 1.37 -5.81 3.96
CA GLU A 128 0.75 -7.12 4.14
C GLU A 128 -0.59 -7.18 3.40
N VAL A 129 -0.79 -8.24 2.62
CA VAL A 129 -2.03 -8.56 1.92
C VAL A 129 -2.62 -9.83 2.52
N THR A 130 -3.76 -9.71 3.18
CA THR A 130 -4.49 -10.81 3.81
C THR A 130 -5.71 -11.24 3.02
N HIS A 131 -6.18 -10.41 2.11
CA HIS A 131 -7.34 -10.66 1.26
C HIS A 131 -7.04 -10.33 -0.19
N ALA A 132 -7.54 -11.16 -1.10
CA ALA A 132 -7.37 -10.94 -2.55
C ALA A 132 -7.93 -9.59 -3.01
N GLY A 133 -9.00 -9.09 -2.37
CA GLY A 133 -9.60 -7.79 -2.67
C GLY A 133 -8.70 -6.58 -2.41
N GLN A 134 -7.59 -6.75 -1.68
CA GLN A 134 -6.62 -5.68 -1.49
C GLN A 134 -5.80 -5.40 -2.77
N ILE A 135 -5.67 -6.36 -3.67
CA ILE A 135 -5.08 -6.17 -5.01
C ILE A 135 -6.17 -5.59 -5.90
N LEU A 136 -6.07 -4.30 -6.19
CA LEU A 136 -7.10 -3.56 -6.92
C LEU A 136 -6.98 -3.71 -8.43
N SER A 137 -5.76 -3.72 -8.95
CA SER A 137 -5.49 -3.89 -10.38
C SER A 137 -4.10 -4.44 -10.64
N VAL A 138 -3.98 -5.14 -11.75
CA VAL A 138 -2.71 -5.62 -12.31
C VAL A 138 -2.75 -5.34 -13.80
N SER A 139 -1.81 -4.53 -14.29
CA SER A 139 -1.79 -4.08 -15.68
C SER A 139 -0.40 -4.13 -16.33
#